data_6eaeaceaa51862241efc87a18bc33687
#
_entry.id   6eaeaceaa51862241efc87a18bc33687
#
_cell.length_a   1.000
_cell.length_b   1.000
_cell.length_c   1.000
_cell.angle_alpha   90.00
_cell.angle_beta   90.00
_cell.angle_gamma   90.00
#
_symmetry.space_group_name_H-M   'P 1'
#
loop_
_entity.id
_entity.type
_entity.pdbx_description
1 polymer ?
#
loop_
_entity_poly.entity_id
_entity_poly.type
_entity_poly.pdbx_seq_one_letter_code
_entity_poly.pdbx_strand_id
1 'polypeptide(L)'
;MTTAYADKARILRSLHTPSAPLRLANAWDVASARVIEAAGAPAIATTSAGVAWSLGSPDGDALARDRALDLVARIAAAVTVPVTADIEGGYGTDDAGVADTVAGVIEAGAVGVNIEDGTRPPAEFAKRLAAARRTADRAGADLFLNARTDTFLRGLGDPDTRLKDTLDRAHRYVDAGADGIFVPGVTDPATVAALAAAIPVPLNIMAGPGAPDVAVLGSLGVARVSLGSIVAQSAYAAARRAADELFGSGGYSALADAMDFQELDTLLSSPC
;
A
#
# COMPACT_ATOMS: atom_id res chain seq x y z
N MET A 1 -14.84 18.82 -0.33
CA MET A 1 -14.07 17.98 -1.29
C MET A 1 -14.22 18.54 -2.70
N THR A 2 -13.13 18.48 -3.51
CA THR A 2 -13.18 18.88 -4.93
C THR A 2 -13.81 17.76 -5.76
N THR A 3 -14.37 18.12 -6.94
CA THR A 3 -14.89 17.13 -7.90
C THR A 3 -13.80 16.13 -8.31
N ALA A 4 -12.57 16.61 -8.54
CA ALA A 4 -11.44 15.75 -8.89
C ALA A 4 -11.10 14.70 -7.82
N TYR A 5 -11.21 15.05 -6.52
CA TYR A 5 -11.03 14.08 -5.44
C TYR A 5 -12.10 12.99 -5.48
N ALA A 6 -13.38 13.39 -5.59
CA ALA A 6 -14.50 12.45 -5.64
C ALA A 6 -14.41 11.50 -6.84
N ASP A 7 -13.96 12.00 -8.00
CA ASP A 7 -13.76 11.17 -9.20
C ASP A 7 -12.62 10.16 -8.99
N LYS A 8 -11.46 10.58 -8.43
CA LYS A 8 -10.36 9.67 -8.11
C LYS A 8 -10.78 8.61 -7.09
N ALA A 9 -11.56 8.97 -6.05
CA ALA A 9 -12.07 8.03 -5.05
C ALA A 9 -12.97 6.97 -5.69
N ARG A 10 -13.92 7.39 -6.54
CA ARG A 10 -14.82 6.50 -7.28
C ARG A 10 -14.03 5.58 -8.22
N ILE A 11 -13.01 6.09 -8.93
CA ILE A 11 -12.15 5.27 -9.79
C ILE A 11 -11.42 4.22 -8.94
N LEU A 12 -10.74 4.61 -7.83
CA LEU A 12 -10.03 3.65 -6.98
C LEU A 12 -10.96 2.53 -6.51
N ARG A 13 -12.16 2.86 -6.05
CA ARG A 13 -13.14 1.88 -5.58
C ARG A 13 -13.55 0.91 -6.68
N SER A 14 -13.78 1.40 -7.91
CA SER A 14 -14.21 0.59 -9.06
C SER A 14 -13.11 -0.39 -9.56
N LEU A 15 -11.85 -0.14 -9.24
CA LEU A 15 -10.73 -1.00 -9.63
C LEU A 15 -10.62 -2.30 -8.80
N HIS A 16 -11.33 -2.39 -7.67
CA HIS A 16 -11.24 -3.56 -6.78
C HIS A 16 -12.23 -4.65 -7.21
N THR A 17 -11.90 -5.41 -8.26
CA THR A 17 -12.75 -6.51 -8.76
C THR A 17 -11.96 -7.80 -8.92
N PRO A 18 -12.47 -8.97 -8.45
CA PRO A 18 -11.76 -10.24 -8.61
C PRO A 18 -11.54 -10.66 -10.07
N SER A 19 -12.47 -10.30 -10.97
CA SER A 19 -12.35 -10.62 -12.40
C SER A 19 -11.19 -9.90 -13.09
N ALA A 20 -10.74 -8.77 -12.53
CA ALA A 20 -9.60 -7.99 -13.00
C ALA A 20 -8.92 -7.33 -11.79
N PRO A 21 -8.12 -8.07 -11.01
CA PRO A 21 -7.52 -7.55 -9.78
C PRO A 21 -6.73 -6.27 -10.01
N LEU A 22 -6.90 -5.28 -9.14
CA LEU A 22 -6.06 -4.09 -9.12
C LEU A 22 -4.61 -4.49 -8.83
N ARG A 23 -3.71 -4.18 -9.76
CA ARG A 23 -2.27 -4.47 -9.66
C ARG A 23 -1.53 -3.23 -9.21
N LEU A 24 -0.77 -3.33 -8.12
CA LEU A 24 -0.06 -2.21 -7.52
C LEU A 24 1.44 -2.53 -7.39
N ALA A 25 2.25 -1.90 -8.22
CA ALA A 25 3.66 -1.70 -7.95
C ALA A 25 3.78 -0.50 -7.00
N ASN A 26 4.26 -0.73 -5.77
CA ASN A 26 4.22 0.32 -4.76
C ASN A 26 5.36 1.34 -4.97
N ALA A 27 5.00 2.63 -4.93
CA ALA A 27 5.91 3.75 -5.01
C ALA A 27 6.42 4.20 -3.64
N TRP A 28 7.56 4.89 -3.58
CA TRP A 28 8.14 5.40 -2.35
C TRP A 28 8.60 6.86 -2.43
N ASP A 29 8.58 7.44 -3.65
CA ASP A 29 8.87 8.84 -3.93
C ASP A 29 8.16 9.29 -5.20
N VAL A 30 8.34 10.56 -5.58
CA VAL A 30 7.72 11.13 -6.78
C VAL A 30 8.23 10.45 -8.05
N ALA A 31 9.52 10.16 -8.13
CA ALA A 31 10.12 9.57 -9.33
C ALA A 31 9.58 8.15 -9.57
N SER A 32 9.57 7.31 -8.53
CA SER A 32 8.99 5.97 -8.63
C SER A 32 7.50 5.99 -8.96
N ALA A 33 6.73 6.95 -8.42
CA ALA A 33 5.30 7.09 -8.74
C ALA A 33 5.07 7.44 -10.22
N ARG A 34 5.86 8.38 -10.77
CA ARG A 34 5.80 8.77 -12.19
C ARG A 34 6.20 7.62 -13.12
N VAL A 35 7.27 6.89 -12.79
CA VAL A 35 7.71 5.71 -13.57
C VAL A 35 6.63 4.62 -13.56
N ILE A 36 6.02 4.35 -12.41
CA ILE A 36 4.96 3.35 -12.27
C ILE A 36 3.69 3.79 -13.02
N GLU A 37 3.31 5.07 -12.97
CA GLU A 37 2.19 5.61 -13.74
C GLU A 37 2.44 5.48 -15.24
N ALA A 38 3.64 5.85 -15.73
CA ALA A 38 4.02 5.73 -17.14
C ALA A 38 4.03 4.28 -17.63
N ALA A 39 4.29 3.32 -16.76
CA ALA A 39 4.17 1.90 -17.05
C ALA A 39 2.69 1.42 -17.16
N GLY A 40 1.72 2.32 -17.01
CA GLY A 40 0.28 2.06 -17.17
C GLY A 40 -0.45 1.65 -15.88
N ALA A 41 0.06 2.01 -14.72
CA ALA A 41 -0.63 1.76 -13.46
C ALA A 41 -1.94 2.56 -13.37
N PRO A 42 -3.09 1.93 -13.10
CA PRO A 42 -4.37 2.62 -12.98
C PRO A 42 -4.57 3.35 -11.64
N ALA A 43 -3.68 3.09 -10.70
CA ALA A 43 -3.59 3.73 -9.39
C ALA A 43 -2.16 3.59 -8.83
N ILE A 44 -1.76 4.52 -7.97
CA ILE A 44 -0.50 4.45 -7.22
C ILE A 44 -0.79 4.07 -5.78
N ALA A 45 -0.08 3.05 -5.28
CA ALA A 45 -0.01 2.77 -3.85
C ALA A 45 1.37 3.18 -3.34
N THR A 46 1.47 3.80 -2.18
CA THR A 46 2.78 3.95 -1.53
C THR A 46 3.15 2.68 -0.76
N THR A 47 4.40 2.58 -0.33
CA THR A 47 4.88 1.59 0.64
C THR A 47 5.54 2.33 1.80
N SER A 48 5.02 2.13 3.02
CA SER A 48 5.55 2.77 4.23
C SER A 48 7.05 2.56 4.39
N ALA A 49 7.51 1.33 4.25
CA ALA A 49 8.92 0.99 4.34
C ALA A 49 9.77 1.76 3.31
N GLY A 50 9.37 1.77 2.03
CA GLY A 50 10.07 2.51 0.99
C GLY A 50 10.11 4.01 1.24
N VAL A 51 8.99 4.59 1.68
CA VAL A 51 8.86 6.00 2.08
C VAL A 51 9.82 6.30 3.23
N ALA A 52 9.78 5.50 4.30
CA ALA A 52 10.66 5.67 5.45
C ALA A 52 12.15 5.61 5.05
N TRP A 53 12.54 4.60 4.26
CA TRP A 53 13.93 4.43 3.79
C TRP A 53 14.40 5.60 2.93
N SER A 54 13.56 6.10 2.02
CA SER A 54 13.90 7.25 1.17
C SER A 54 14.16 8.53 1.98
N LEU A 55 13.55 8.60 3.16
CA LEU A 55 13.68 9.73 4.09
C LEU A 55 14.68 9.45 5.24
N GLY A 56 15.43 8.33 5.18
CA GLY A 56 16.49 7.98 6.12
C GLY A 56 16.00 7.45 7.47
N SER A 57 14.78 6.88 7.51
CA SER A 57 14.21 6.25 8.71
C SER A 57 13.99 4.75 8.48
N PRO A 58 14.04 3.90 9.51
CA PRO A 58 13.52 2.54 9.42
C PRO A 58 11.99 2.54 9.32
N ASP A 59 11.42 1.41 8.87
CA ASP A 59 10.00 1.12 8.89
C ASP A 59 9.49 0.87 10.34
N GLY A 60 8.19 0.92 10.56
CA GLY A 60 7.57 0.59 11.85
C GLY A 60 7.25 1.80 12.74
N ASP A 61 6.48 2.75 12.23
CA ASP A 61 6.06 4.00 12.90
C ASP A 61 7.25 4.90 13.36
N ALA A 62 8.45 4.69 12.79
CA ALA A 62 9.65 5.46 13.15
C ALA A 62 9.76 6.80 12.40
N LEU A 63 9.12 6.92 11.24
CA LEU A 63 9.06 8.17 10.47
C LEU A 63 8.06 9.13 11.11
N ALA A 64 8.45 10.41 11.25
CA ALA A 64 7.52 11.44 11.72
C ALA A 64 6.35 11.58 10.70
N ARG A 65 5.11 11.55 11.23
CA ARG A 65 3.86 11.63 10.45
C ARG A 65 3.88 12.73 9.39
N ASP A 66 4.29 13.94 9.77
CA ASP A 66 4.24 15.10 8.87
C ASP A 66 5.18 14.93 7.67
N ARG A 67 6.31 14.22 7.83
CA ARG A 67 7.20 13.88 6.71
C ARG A 67 6.58 12.86 5.76
N ALA A 68 5.87 11.87 6.30
CA ALA A 68 5.13 10.90 5.50
C ALA A 68 4.01 11.60 4.71
N LEU A 69 3.24 12.47 5.35
CA LEU A 69 2.15 13.21 4.72
C LEU A 69 2.64 14.18 3.64
N ASP A 70 3.77 14.89 3.87
CA ASP A 70 4.39 15.75 2.83
C ASP A 70 4.76 14.94 1.58
N LEU A 71 5.35 13.75 1.77
CA LEU A 71 5.70 12.91 0.62
C LEU A 71 4.46 12.38 -0.10
N VAL A 72 3.41 11.97 0.62
CA VAL A 72 2.13 11.58 0.02
C VAL A 72 1.52 12.72 -0.79
N ALA A 73 1.55 13.96 -0.27
CA ALA A 73 1.06 15.14 -0.98
C ALA A 73 1.84 15.39 -2.29
N ARG A 74 3.17 15.28 -2.25
CA ARG A 74 4.03 15.41 -3.45
C ARG A 74 3.72 14.34 -4.49
N ILE A 75 3.54 13.08 -4.07
CA ILE A 75 3.16 11.99 -4.97
C ILE A 75 1.77 12.27 -5.58
N ALA A 76 0.78 12.60 -4.76
CA ALA A 76 -0.59 12.85 -5.22
C ALA A 76 -0.70 14.04 -6.18
N ALA A 77 0.15 15.06 -6.02
CA ALA A 77 0.26 16.20 -6.92
C ALA A 77 0.99 15.87 -8.23
N ALA A 78 1.84 14.84 -8.24
CA ALA A 78 2.67 14.48 -9.38
C ALA A 78 2.05 13.42 -10.30
N VAL A 79 0.88 12.86 -9.97
CA VAL A 79 0.24 11.81 -10.77
C VAL A 79 -1.23 12.15 -11.06
N THR A 80 -1.72 11.68 -12.20
CA THR A 80 -3.11 11.89 -12.62
C THR A 80 -4.06 10.84 -12.05
N VAL A 81 -3.55 9.64 -11.83
CA VAL A 81 -4.31 8.48 -11.30
C VAL A 81 -4.55 8.58 -9.78
N PRO A 82 -5.53 7.81 -9.24
CA PRO A 82 -5.76 7.77 -7.80
C PRO A 82 -4.54 7.32 -7.00
N VAL A 83 -4.36 7.91 -5.81
CA VAL A 83 -3.30 7.51 -4.85
C VAL A 83 -3.92 6.89 -3.61
N THR A 84 -3.37 5.75 -3.16
CA THR A 84 -3.64 5.12 -1.86
C THR A 84 -2.35 5.10 -1.02
N ALA A 85 -2.40 5.68 0.17
CA ALA A 85 -1.24 5.82 1.05
C ALA A 85 -1.14 4.66 2.05
N ASP A 86 0.06 4.12 2.24
CA ASP A 86 0.35 3.22 3.35
C ASP A 86 0.74 4.07 4.56
N ILE A 87 -0.07 4.03 5.62
CA ILE A 87 0.08 4.84 6.82
C ILE A 87 0.47 4.03 8.06
N GLU A 88 1.05 2.85 7.86
CA GLU A 88 1.48 1.98 8.96
C GLU A 88 0.36 1.73 9.99
N GLY A 89 0.64 1.86 11.27
CA GLY A 89 -0.37 1.80 12.35
C GLY A 89 -1.20 3.08 12.51
N GLY A 90 -1.03 4.07 11.62
CA GLY A 90 -1.73 5.35 11.63
C GLY A 90 -0.93 6.49 12.25
N TYR A 91 0.38 6.32 12.49
CA TYR A 91 1.31 7.32 13.07
C TYR A 91 0.82 8.01 14.36
N GLY A 92 -0.19 7.46 15.02
CA GLY A 92 -0.76 7.99 16.24
C GLY A 92 -0.69 7.02 17.39
N THR A 93 -0.55 7.52 18.63
CA THR A 93 -0.57 6.70 19.83
C THR A 93 -1.98 6.23 20.22
N ASP A 94 -3.00 6.98 19.77
CA ASP A 94 -4.41 6.78 20.08
C ASP A 94 -5.33 7.01 18.87
N ASP A 95 -6.63 6.88 19.07
CA ASP A 95 -7.65 7.06 18.02
C ASP A 95 -7.67 8.51 17.47
N ALA A 96 -7.34 9.50 18.29
CA ALA A 96 -7.29 10.91 17.88
C ALA A 96 -6.10 11.15 16.94
N GLY A 97 -4.93 10.60 17.25
CA GLY A 97 -3.75 10.66 16.39
C GLY A 97 -3.98 9.98 15.03
N VAL A 98 -4.71 8.86 14.99
CA VAL A 98 -5.13 8.23 13.74
C VAL A 98 -6.09 9.12 12.95
N ALA A 99 -7.04 9.76 13.62
CA ALA A 99 -7.97 10.70 13.00
C ALA A 99 -7.23 11.88 12.34
N ASP A 100 -6.21 12.45 13.02
CA ASP A 100 -5.37 13.51 12.49
C ASP A 100 -4.57 13.06 11.27
N THR A 101 -4.02 11.84 11.30
CA THR A 101 -3.30 11.26 10.16
C THR A 101 -4.22 11.11 8.95
N VAL A 102 -5.42 10.59 9.15
CA VAL A 102 -6.41 10.40 8.06
C VAL A 102 -6.87 11.74 7.49
N ALA A 103 -7.07 12.76 8.33
CA ALA A 103 -7.37 14.12 7.86
C ALA A 103 -6.23 14.65 6.97
N GLY A 104 -4.98 14.51 7.40
CA GLY A 104 -3.81 14.90 6.62
C GLY A 104 -3.65 14.12 5.30
N VAL A 105 -3.99 12.83 5.26
CA VAL A 105 -3.99 12.02 4.02
C VAL A 105 -5.02 12.55 3.02
N ILE A 106 -6.21 12.90 3.50
CA ILE A 106 -7.28 13.47 2.66
C ILE A 106 -6.84 14.84 2.11
N GLU A 107 -6.25 15.69 2.95
CA GLU A 107 -5.70 16.99 2.55
C GLU A 107 -4.55 16.85 1.55
N ALA A 108 -3.71 15.82 1.69
CA ALA A 108 -2.65 15.45 0.75
C ALA A 108 -3.18 14.97 -0.62
N GLY A 109 -4.50 14.71 -0.75
CA GLY A 109 -5.13 14.30 -2.01
C GLY A 109 -5.14 12.79 -2.26
N ALA A 110 -4.71 11.96 -1.33
CA ALA A 110 -4.87 10.51 -1.44
C ALA A 110 -6.31 10.10 -1.14
N VAL A 111 -6.82 9.14 -1.91
CA VAL A 111 -8.22 8.69 -1.88
C VAL A 111 -8.39 7.28 -1.29
N GLY A 112 -7.32 6.72 -0.75
CA GLY A 112 -7.32 5.45 -0.03
C GLY A 112 -6.15 5.37 0.93
N VAL A 113 -6.25 4.47 1.90
CA VAL A 113 -5.17 4.14 2.83
C VAL A 113 -5.06 2.65 3.07
N ASN A 114 -3.83 2.16 3.30
CA ASN A 114 -3.58 0.96 4.10
C ASN A 114 -3.32 1.41 5.53
N ILE A 115 -3.93 0.72 6.48
CA ILE A 115 -3.65 0.87 7.92
C ILE A 115 -3.58 -0.52 8.54
N GLU A 116 -2.59 -0.78 9.43
CA GLU A 116 -2.29 -2.12 9.92
C GLU A 116 -2.50 -2.30 11.42
N ASP A 117 -2.88 -3.54 11.78
CA ASP A 117 -3.01 -3.92 13.20
C ASP A 117 -1.64 -4.20 13.85
N GLY A 118 -0.62 -4.61 13.08
CA GLY A 118 0.68 -5.00 13.61
C GLY A 118 0.51 -6.10 14.69
N THR A 119 0.88 -5.77 15.93
CA THR A 119 0.70 -6.65 17.10
C THR A 119 -0.44 -6.18 18.03
N ARG A 120 -1.21 -5.18 17.64
CA ARG A 120 -2.29 -4.61 18.47
C ARG A 120 -3.44 -5.62 18.65
N PRO A 121 -4.11 -5.60 19.79
CA PRO A 121 -5.35 -6.36 19.98
C PRO A 121 -6.40 -5.95 18.93
N PRO A 122 -7.12 -6.93 18.33
CA PRO A 122 -8.11 -6.63 17.27
C PRO A 122 -9.18 -5.62 17.67
N ALA A 123 -9.59 -5.61 18.94
CA ALA A 123 -10.59 -4.67 19.45
C ALA A 123 -10.06 -3.23 19.54
N GLU A 124 -8.77 -3.04 19.80
CA GLU A 124 -8.11 -1.75 19.80
C GLU A 124 -7.95 -1.22 18.36
N PHE A 125 -7.49 -2.07 17.47
CA PHE A 125 -7.35 -1.68 16.07
C PHE A 125 -8.70 -1.35 15.41
N ALA A 126 -9.77 -2.07 15.73
CA ALA A 126 -11.12 -1.74 15.26
C ALA A 126 -11.57 -0.33 15.68
N LYS A 127 -11.19 0.15 16.89
CA LYS A 127 -11.46 1.54 17.31
C LYS A 127 -10.73 2.55 16.43
N ARG A 128 -9.47 2.27 16.08
CA ARG A 128 -8.66 3.10 15.16
C ARG A 128 -9.30 3.17 13.77
N LEU A 129 -9.75 2.04 13.22
CA LEU A 129 -10.49 2.00 11.95
C LEU A 129 -11.78 2.81 12.01
N ALA A 130 -12.56 2.66 13.08
CA ALA A 130 -13.77 3.45 13.27
C ALA A 130 -13.49 4.95 13.40
N ALA A 131 -12.35 5.34 14.00
CA ALA A 131 -11.92 6.74 14.03
C ALA A 131 -11.54 7.25 12.65
N ALA A 132 -10.79 6.46 11.87
CA ALA A 132 -10.45 6.74 10.47
C ALA A 132 -11.70 6.94 9.61
N ARG A 133 -12.69 6.02 9.69
CA ARG A 133 -13.96 6.09 8.97
C ARG A 133 -14.72 7.37 9.32
N ARG A 134 -14.95 7.61 10.62
CA ARG A 134 -15.65 8.83 11.07
C ARG A 134 -14.96 10.11 10.61
N THR A 135 -13.64 10.13 10.48
CA THR A 135 -12.92 11.30 9.99
C THR A 135 -13.16 11.49 8.49
N ALA A 136 -13.09 10.43 7.69
CA ALA A 136 -13.44 10.48 6.27
C ALA A 136 -14.89 10.95 6.05
N ASP A 137 -15.85 10.40 6.79
CA ASP A 137 -17.26 10.74 6.70
C ASP A 137 -17.50 12.23 7.03
N ARG A 138 -16.90 12.74 8.11
CA ARG A 138 -16.99 14.16 8.49
C ARG A 138 -16.38 15.09 7.44
N ALA A 139 -15.33 14.66 6.76
CA ALA A 139 -14.73 15.39 5.65
C ALA A 139 -15.54 15.30 4.34
N GLY A 140 -16.57 14.45 4.28
CA GLY A 140 -17.29 14.14 3.05
C GLY A 140 -16.41 13.44 2.01
N ALA A 141 -15.39 12.69 2.47
CA ALA A 141 -14.43 12.00 1.63
C ALA A 141 -14.79 10.53 1.51
N ASP A 142 -14.97 10.01 0.28
CA ASP A 142 -15.13 8.59 0.00
C ASP A 142 -13.76 7.90 0.02
N LEU A 143 -13.09 7.92 1.20
CA LEU A 143 -11.79 7.33 1.40
C LEU A 143 -11.87 5.81 1.47
N PHE A 144 -11.10 5.10 0.64
CA PHE A 144 -11.02 3.63 0.69
C PHE A 144 -10.10 3.18 1.83
N LEU A 145 -10.67 2.57 2.87
CA LEU A 145 -9.93 2.02 4.02
C LEU A 145 -9.58 0.54 3.76
N ASN A 146 -8.32 0.25 3.47
CA ASN A 146 -7.79 -1.11 3.32
C ASN A 146 -7.14 -1.54 4.64
N ALA A 147 -7.89 -2.26 5.47
CA ALA A 147 -7.42 -2.72 6.78
C ALA A 147 -6.47 -3.92 6.61
N ARG A 148 -5.22 -3.76 7.06
CA ARG A 148 -4.21 -4.81 7.02
C ARG A 148 -4.19 -5.58 8.34
N THR A 149 -4.17 -6.92 8.25
CA THR A 149 -3.92 -7.79 9.39
C THR A 149 -2.62 -8.57 9.22
N ASP A 150 -1.73 -8.46 10.21
CA ASP A 150 -0.37 -9.01 10.16
C ASP A 150 -0.26 -10.45 10.68
N THR A 151 -1.39 -11.14 10.85
CA THR A 151 -1.43 -12.51 11.38
C THR A 151 -0.50 -13.47 10.67
N PHE A 152 -0.50 -13.48 9.32
CA PHE A 152 0.38 -14.31 8.50
C PHE A 152 1.79 -13.72 8.40
N LEU A 153 1.93 -12.43 8.14
CA LEU A 153 3.23 -11.78 7.96
C LEU A 153 4.13 -11.91 9.18
N ARG A 154 3.55 -11.77 10.38
CA ARG A 154 4.28 -11.85 11.66
C ARG A 154 4.19 -13.22 12.34
N GLY A 155 3.46 -14.17 11.74
CA GLY A 155 3.25 -15.49 12.33
C GLY A 155 2.53 -15.43 13.67
N LEU A 156 1.54 -14.54 13.83
CA LEU A 156 0.83 -14.35 15.10
C LEU A 156 -0.05 -15.56 15.42
N GLY A 157 -0.12 -15.90 16.70
CA GLY A 157 -0.95 -17.00 17.20
C GLY A 157 -0.48 -18.38 16.78
N ASP A 158 -1.35 -19.38 17.02
CA ASP A 158 -1.11 -20.77 16.65
C ASP A 158 -1.27 -20.93 15.12
N PRO A 159 -0.33 -21.58 14.42
CA PRO A 159 -0.46 -21.88 12.99
C PRO A 159 -1.77 -22.56 12.59
N ASP A 160 -2.28 -23.48 13.42
CA ASP A 160 -3.47 -24.27 13.13
C ASP A 160 -4.77 -23.44 13.22
N THR A 161 -4.78 -22.35 13.99
CA THR A 161 -5.93 -21.44 14.15
C THR A 161 -5.77 -20.12 13.39
N ARG A 162 -4.60 -19.85 12.80
CA ARG A 162 -4.25 -18.55 12.19
C ARG A 162 -5.26 -18.09 11.14
N LEU A 163 -5.72 -19.01 10.27
CA LEU A 163 -6.74 -18.67 9.27
C LEU A 163 -8.03 -18.19 9.97
N LYS A 164 -8.50 -18.90 10.99
CA LYS A 164 -9.69 -18.51 11.75
C LYS A 164 -9.49 -17.16 12.43
N ASP A 165 -8.34 -16.95 13.08
CA ASP A 165 -8.02 -15.69 13.75
C ASP A 165 -7.96 -14.51 12.76
N THR A 166 -7.45 -14.76 11.55
CA THR A 166 -7.44 -13.77 10.47
C THR A 166 -8.85 -13.40 10.02
N LEU A 167 -9.73 -14.39 9.86
CA LEU A 167 -11.13 -14.17 9.48
C LEU A 167 -11.90 -13.41 10.58
N ASP A 168 -11.72 -13.79 11.85
CA ASP A 168 -12.36 -13.11 12.99
C ASP A 168 -11.91 -11.62 13.05
N ARG A 169 -10.63 -11.34 12.77
CA ARG A 169 -10.11 -9.97 12.65
C ARG A 169 -10.73 -9.25 11.46
N ALA A 170 -10.73 -9.88 10.28
CA ALA A 170 -11.26 -9.31 9.05
C ALA A 170 -12.72 -8.87 9.21
N HIS A 171 -13.60 -9.73 9.75
CA HIS A 171 -14.99 -9.38 10.00
C HIS A 171 -15.13 -8.21 10.96
N ARG A 172 -14.38 -8.20 12.06
CA ARG A 172 -14.36 -7.07 13.00
C ARG A 172 -13.92 -5.77 12.37
N TYR A 173 -12.96 -5.81 11.43
CA TYR A 173 -12.46 -4.62 10.75
C TYR A 173 -13.45 -4.12 9.69
N VAL A 174 -14.17 -5.01 9.02
CA VAL A 174 -15.30 -4.65 8.15
C VAL A 174 -16.41 -3.97 8.95
N ASP A 175 -16.80 -4.53 10.10
CA ASP A 175 -17.78 -3.93 11.01
C ASP A 175 -17.34 -2.54 11.51
N ALA A 176 -16.03 -2.32 11.62
CA ALA A 176 -15.46 -1.03 12.00
C ALA A 176 -15.33 -0.03 10.84
N GLY A 177 -15.72 -0.41 9.62
CA GLY A 177 -15.77 0.48 8.45
C GLY A 177 -14.64 0.30 7.44
N ALA A 178 -13.93 -0.83 7.45
CA ALA A 178 -12.98 -1.16 6.37
C ALA A 178 -13.72 -1.45 5.05
N ASP A 179 -13.19 -0.93 3.93
CA ASP A 179 -13.68 -1.17 2.58
C ASP A 179 -12.98 -2.34 1.89
N GLY A 180 -11.83 -2.74 2.40
CA GLY A 180 -11.03 -3.87 1.94
C GLY A 180 -10.21 -4.46 3.07
N ILE A 181 -9.78 -5.71 2.90
CA ILE A 181 -8.90 -6.41 3.85
C ILE A 181 -7.60 -6.78 3.15
N PHE A 182 -6.48 -6.46 3.79
CA PHE A 182 -5.15 -6.79 3.32
C PHE A 182 -4.51 -7.84 4.23
N VAL A 183 -4.13 -8.98 3.64
CA VAL A 183 -3.47 -10.09 4.35
C VAL A 183 -2.11 -10.36 3.71
N PRO A 184 -1.04 -9.67 4.16
CA PRO A 184 0.32 -9.96 3.71
C PRO A 184 0.86 -11.26 4.32
N GLY A 185 1.85 -11.87 3.66
CA GLY A 185 2.55 -13.05 4.18
C GLY A 185 1.87 -14.38 3.89
N VAL A 186 0.81 -14.40 3.07
CA VAL A 186 0.16 -15.62 2.59
C VAL A 186 -0.01 -15.57 1.08
N THR A 187 0.41 -16.64 0.41
CA THR A 187 0.27 -16.83 -1.04
C THR A 187 -0.15 -18.26 -1.41
N ASP A 188 -0.31 -19.14 -0.41
CA ASP A 188 -0.84 -20.49 -0.61
C ASP A 188 -2.26 -20.44 -1.19
N PRO A 189 -2.51 -21.07 -2.37
CA PRO A 189 -3.79 -20.94 -3.08
C PRO A 189 -5.01 -21.39 -2.25
N ALA A 190 -4.88 -22.45 -1.45
CA ALA A 190 -5.99 -22.96 -0.67
C ALA A 190 -6.40 -21.96 0.45
N THR A 191 -5.42 -21.41 1.14
CA THR A 191 -5.62 -20.38 2.18
C THR A 191 -6.16 -19.08 1.58
N VAL A 192 -5.61 -18.64 0.44
CA VAL A 192 -6.09 -17.45 -0.27
C VAL A 192 -7.55 -17.59 -0.71
N ALA A 193 -7.91 -18.76 -1.29
CA ALA A 193 -9.30 -19.04 -1.66
C ALA A 193 -10.26 -19.04 -0.46
N ALA A 194 -9.84 -19.62 0.67
CA ALA A 194 -10.63 -19.63 1.89
C ALA A 194 -10.83 -18.20 2.46
N LEU A 195 -9.79 -17.37 2.43
CA LEU A 195 -9.88 -15.95 2.82
C LEU A 195 -10.85 -15.20 1.89
N ALA A 196 -10.69 -15.34 0.57
CA ALA A 196 -11.52 -14.65 -0.42
C ALA A 196 -12.99 -15.05 -0.35
N ALA A 197 -13.27 -16.33 -0.05
CA ALA A 197 -14.64 -16.82 0.07
C ALA A 197 -15.36 -16.34 1.33
N ALA A 198 -14.62 -16.08 2.42
CA ALA A 198 -15.19 -15.73 3.72
C ALA A 198 -15.18 -14.22 4.02
N ILE A 199 -14.30 -13.44 3.40
CA ILE A 199 -14.21 -11.99 3.60
C ILE A 199 -15.20 -11.29 2.67
N PRO A 200 -16.18 -10.50 3.18
CA PRO A 200 -17.27 -9.93 2.38
C PRO A 200 -16.91 -8.67 1.60
N VAL A 201 -15.65 -8.25 1.64
CA VAL A 201 -15.11 -7.05 0.96
C VAL A 201 -13.88 -7.43 0.13
N PRO A 202 -13.40 -6.56 -0.79
CA PRO A 202 -12.21 -6.81 -1.58
C PRO A 202 -11.02 -7.30 -0.76
N LEU A 203 -10.46 -8.45 -1.15
CA LEU A 203 -9.24 -9.01 -0.55
C LEU A 203 -8.01 -8.51 -1.30
N ASN A 204 -7.04 -7.97 -0.56
CA ASN A 204 -5.70 -7.65 -1.04
C ASN A 204 -4.70 -8.72 -0.56
N ILE A 205 -3.90 -9.24 -1.49
CA ILE A 205 -2.76 -10.13 -1.22
C ILE A 205 -1.47 -9.41 -1.62
N MET A 206 -0.41 -9.58 -0.82
CA MET A 206 0.95 -9.16 -1.17
C MET A 206 1.64 -10.29 -1.91
N ALA A 207 2.00 -10.02 -3.17
CA ALA A 207 2.69 -10.97 -4.03
C ALA A 207 4.17 -10.60 -4.20
N GLY A 208 4.95 -11.56 -4.68
CA GLY A 208 6.37 -11.42 -4.97
C GLY A 208 6.91 -12.70 -5.61
N PRO A 209 8.24 -12.86 -5.71
CA PRO A 209 8.84 -14.08 -6.27
C PRO A 209 8.32 -15.33 -5.58
N GLY A 210 7.82 -16.28 -6.36
CA GLY A 210 7.24 -17.55 -5.87
C GLY A 210 5.74 -17.50 -5.54
N ALA A 211 5.08 -16.33 -5.58
CA ALA A 211 3.63 -16.23 -5.48
C ALA A 211 2.95 -16.67 -6.80
N PRO A 212 1.68 -17.13 -6.75
CA PRO A 212 0.89 -17.33 -7.95
C PRO A 212 0.74 -16.03 -8.75
N ASP A 213 0.62 -16.16 -10.07
CA ASP A 213 0.37 -15.03 -10.96
C ASP A 213 -0.95 -14.32 -10.63
N VAL A 214 -1.04 -13.03 -11.00
CA VAL A 214 -2.23 -12.20 -10.75
C VAL A 214 -3.53 -12.82 -11.28
N ALA A 215 -3.48 -13.48 -12.46
CA ALA A 215 -4.63 -14.17 -13.03
C ALA A 215 -5.11 -15.34 -12.15
N VAL A 216 -4.19 -16.10 -11.59
CA VAL A 216 -4.49 -17.19 -10.65
C VAL A 216 -5.08 -16.61 -9.36
N LEU A 217 -4.44 -15.58 -8.77
CA LEU A 217 -4.98 -14.92 -7.57
C LEU A 217 -6.39 -14.38 -7.81
N GLY A 218 -6.65 -13.74 -8.96
CA GLY A 218 -7.98 -13.29 -9.35
C GLY A 218 -9.01 -14.40 -9.43
N SER A 219 -8.64 -15.57 -10.00
CA SER A 219 -9.52 -16.73 -10.06
C SER A 219 -9.86 -17.32 -8.69
N LEU A 220 -9.03 -17.04 -7.67
CA LEU A 220 -9.28 -17.40 -6.27
C LEU A 220 -10.14 -16.36 -5.52
N GLY A 221 -10.53 -15.25 -6.19
CA GLY A 221 -11.36 -14.20 -5.59
C GLY A 221 -10.60 -12.98 -5.07
N VAL A 222 -9.28 -12.89 -5.29
CA VAL A 222 -8.48 -11.72 -4.90
C VAL A 222 -8.83 -10.53 -5.79
N ALA A 223 -9.11 -9.36 -5.19
CA ALA A 223 -9.49 -8.15 -5.91
C ALA A 223 -8.36 -7.11 -6.02
N ARG A 224 -7.28 -7.27 -5.25
CA ARG A 224 -6.11 -6.39 -5.25
C ARG A 224 -4.85 -7.20 -4.99
N VAL A 225 -3.82 -6.97 -5.80
CA VAL A 225 -2.49 -7.56 -5.65
C VAL A 225 -1.47 -6.42 -5.55
N SER A 226 -0.67 -6.41 -4.49
CA SER A 226 0.36 -5.39 -4.26
C SER A 226 1.73 -6.04 -4.06
N LEU A 227 2.80 -5.30 -4.39
CA LEU A 227 4.18 -5.78 -4.26
C LEU A 227 4.84 -5.34 -2.94
N GLY A 228 4.16 -4.52 -2.13
CA GLY A 228 4.74 -3.99 -0.90
C GLY A 228 6.06 -3.24 -1.16
N SER A 229 7.08 -3.49 -0.35
CA SER A 229 8.38 -2.81 -0.46
C SER A 229 9.35 -3.43 -1.47
N ILE A 230 8.98 -4.53 -2.15
CA ILE A 230 9.93 -5.30 -2.99
C ILE A 230 10.50 -4.48 -4.14
N VAL A 231 9.70 -3.57 -4.74
CA VAL A 231 10.19 -2.71 -5.83
C VAL A 231 11.27 -1.75 -5.32
N ALA A 232 11.06 -1.10 -4.16
CA ALA A 232 12.06 -0.27 -3.51
C ALA A 232 13.32 -1.07 -3.13
N GLN A 233 13.14 -2.28 -2.54
CA GLN A 233 14.25 -3.17 -2.24
C GLN A 233 15.07 -3.51 -3.49
N SER A 234 14.41 -3.75 -4.62
CA SER A 234 15.07 -4.04 -5.90
C SER A 234 15.89 -2.85 -6.40
N ALA A 235 15.36 -1.62 -6.24
CA ALA A 235 16.08 -0.39 -6.60
C ALA A 235 17.32 -0.20 -5.72
N TYR A 236 17.22 -0.38 -4.41
CA TYR A 236 18.38 -0.32 -3.50
C TYR A 236 19.39 -1.44 -3.77
N ALA A 237 18.91 -2.65 -4.13
CA ALA A 237 19.81 -3.73 -4.53
C ALA A 237 20.55 -3.43 -5.85
N ALA A 238 19.91 -2.73 -6.80
CA ALA A 238 20.59 -2.26 -8.02
C ALA A 238 21.69 -1.26 -7.69
N ALA A 239 21.40 -0.26 -6.84
CA ALA A 239 22.40 0.70 -6.39
C ALA A 239 23.59 0.01 -5.67
N ARG A 240 23.32 -0.98 -4.83
CA ARG A 240 24.37 -1.77 -4.15
C ARG A 240 25.24 -2.52 -5.15
N ARG A 241 24.64 -3.25 -6.12
CA ARG A 241 25.41 -3.99 -7.13
C ARG A 241 26.33 -3.08 -7.95
N ALA A 242 25.83 -1.90 -8.36
CA ALA A 242 26.64 -0.92 -9.07
C ALA A 242 27.83 -0.40 -8.25
N ALA A 243 27.61 -0.13 -6.97
CA ALA A 243 28.68 0.29 -6.05
C ALA A 243 29.69 -0.84 -5.80
N ASP A 244 29.24 -2.07 -5.54
CA ASP A 244 30.10 -3.23 -5.32
C ASP A 244 30.99 -3.51 -6.55
N GLU A 245 30.48 -3.40 -7.78
CA GLU A 245 31.24 -3.57 -9.00
C GLU A 245 32.26 -2.43 -9.19
N LEU A 246 31.84 -1.16 -9.03
CA LEU A 246 32.71 0.00 -9.17
C LEU A 246 33.88 -0.04 -8.20
N PHE A 247 33.63 -0.32 -6.93
CA PHE A 247 34.66 -0.35 -5.88
C PHE A 247 35.47 -1.65 -5.88
N GLY A 248 34.96 -2.74 -6.48
CA GLY A 248 35.66 -4.02 -6.60
C GLY A 248 36.52 -4.10 -7.85
N SER A 249 35.92 -4.37 -9.01
CA SER A 249 36.61 -4.55 -10.29
C SER A 249 36.85 -3.25 -11.08
N GLY A 250 36.14 -2.16 -10.73
CA GLY A 250 36.13 -0.92 -11.49
C GLY A 250 35.27 -1.00 -12.77
N GLY A 251 34.40 -2.01 -12.88
CA GLY A 251 33.51 -2.21 -14.02
C GLY A 251 32.20 -1.42 -13.90
N TYR A 252 31.37 -1.50 -14.96
CA TYR A 252 30.09 -0.77 -15.07
C TYR A 252 28.96 -1.66 -15.61
N SER A 253 29.13 -2.98 -15.65
CA SER A 253 28.17 -3.91 -16.24
C SER A 253 26.84 -3.95 -15.50
N ALA A 254 26.86 -3.70 -14.18
CA ALA A 254 25.66 -3.61 -13.36
C ALA A 254 24.74 -2.43 -13.70
N LEU A 255 25.18 -1.49 -14.54
CA LEU A 255 24.41 -0.33 -15.00
C LEU A 255 23.88 -0.47 -16.44
N ALA A 256 24.04 -1.64 -17.07
CA ALA A 256 23.66 -1.84 -18.48
C ALA A 256 22.14 -1.62 -18.74
N ASP A 257 21.30 -1.90 -17.74
CA ASP A 257 19.84 -1.76 -17.82
C ASP A 257 19.34 -0.46 -17.15
N ALA A 258 20.24 0.56 -16.98
CA ALA A 258 19.82 1.83 -16.42
C ALA A 258 18.81 2.53 -17.34
N MET A 259 17.78 3.14 -16.72
CA MET A 259 16.82 3.97 -17.45
C MET A 259 17.53 5.16 -18.11
N ASP A 260 17.13 5.51 -19.32
CA ASP A 260 17.73 6.64 -20.04
C ASP A 260 17.51 7.96 -19.28
N PHE A 261 18.57 8.79 -19.24
CA PHE A 261 18.54 10.07 -18.52
C PHE A 261 17.45 11.01 -19.06
N GLN A 262 17.34 11.14 -20.38
CA GLN A 262 16.37 12.02 -21.04
C GLN A 262 14.93 11.53 -20.84
N GLU A 263 14.73 10.21 -20.84
CA GLU A 263 13.43 9.59 -20.57
C GLU A 263 12.96 9.94 -19.15
N LEU A 264 13.81 9.72 -18.15
CA LEU A 264 13.46 10.01 -16.75
C LEU A 264 13.25 11.51 -16.51
N ASP A 265 14.12 12.37 -17.05
CA ASP A 265 14.03 13.82 -16.90
C ASP A 265 12.76 14.39 -17.56
N THR A 266 12.42 13.89 -18.76
CA THR A 266 11.19 14.25 -19.47
C THR A 266 9.95 13.81 -18.67
N LEU A 267 9.97 12.60 -18.14
CA LEU A 267 8.88 12.09 -17.32
C LEU A 267 8.60 12.97 -16.08
N LEU A 268 9.66 13.45 -15.44
CA LEU A 268 9.54 14.29 -14.24
C LEU A 268 9.22 15.75 -14.55
N SER A 269 9.56 16.25 -15.73
CA SER A 269 9.30 17.62 -16.18
C SER A 269 7.89 17.81 -16.75
N SER A 270 7.21 16.74 -17.15
CA SER A 270 5.87 16.81 -17.73
C SER A 270 4.83 17.22 -16.68
N PRO A 271 4.00 18.26 -16.92
CA PRO A 271 2.91 18.61 -16.03
C PRO A 271 1.88 17.48 -15.99
N CYS A 272 1.21 17.31 -14.83
CA CYS A 272 0.12 16.36 -14.64
C CYS A 272 -1.20 16.87 -15.16
#